data_06357dd7ce2c1aca4d026a2573a29cc3
#
_entry.id   06357dd7ce2c1aca4d026a2573a29cc3
#
_cell.length_a   1.000
_cell.length_b   1.000
_cell.length_c   1.000
_cell.angle_alpha   90.00
_cell.angle_beta   90.00
_cell.angle_gamma   90.00
#
_symmetry.space_group_name_H-M   'P 1'
#
loop_
_entity.id
_entity.type
_entity.pdbx_description
1 polymer ?
#
loop_
_entity_poly.entity_id
_entity_poly.type
_entity_poly.pdbx_seq_one_letter_code
_entity_poly.pdbx_strand_id
1 'polypeptide(L)'
;MIDYVNIMYLINNLTDEQKQNFNVVINGVTVIPYNNILDYFKYNYSQYKSVHSKNSAEFTDHFTYYLLYKASENERIYNALNEVYKVLDNYNRTETTTNETTGSVLSESPAVVTNYATTENNADFSPTEKTESNGGKTSNSGKTTITSTVSGNIGVTTSQQMLQSEIDLRLRNNFCKMLCDSFAMEDFII
;
A
#
# COMPACT_ATOMS: atom_id res chain seq x y z
N MET A 1 11.63 41.79 19.23
CA MET A 1 11.79 40.46 19.84
C MET A 1 10.63 39.62 19.33
N ILE A 2 10.88 38.52 18.65
CA ILE A 2 9.81 37.65 18.17
C ILE A 2 9.42 36.76 19.36
N ASP A 3 8.21 36.94 19.89
CA ASP A 3 7.72 36.14 21.00
C ASP A 3 7.12 34.85 20.44
N TYR A 4 7.90 33.79 20.48
CA TYR A 4 7.44 32.45 20.13
C TYR A 4 6.57 31.87 21.25
N VAL A 5 5.44 31.26 20.90
CA VAL A 5 4.47 30.72 21.86
C VAL A 5 4.63 29.21 21.99
N ASN A 6 4.61 28.72 23.21
CA ASN A 6 4.76 27.29 23.50
C ASN A 6 3.57 26.49 22.95
N ILE A 7 3.86 25.33 22.32
CA ILE A 7 2.86 24.46 21.71
C ILE A 7 1.81 23.96 22.72
N MET A 8 2.24 23.62 23.94
CA MET A 8 1.31 23.21 24.99
C MET A 8 0.31 24.31 25.36
N TYR A 9 0.77 25.56 25.38
CA TYR A 9 -0.13 26.69 25.64
C TYR A 9 -1.16 26.84 24.50
N LEU A 10 -0.72 26.76 23.24
CA LEU A 10 -1.62 26.84 22.09
C LEU A 10 -2.67 25.75 22.10
N ILE A 11 -2.27 24.50 22.33
CA ILE A 11 -3.18 23.36 22.36
C ILE A 11 -4.18 23.44 23.54
N ASN A 12 -3.74 23.85 24.71
CA ASN A 12 -4.61 23.91 25.89
C ASN A 12 -5.66 25.03 25.81
N ASN A 13 -5.44 26.03 24.99
CA ASN A 13 -6.37 27.15 24.76
C ASN A 13 -7.24 26.97 23.50
N LEU A 14 -7.21 25.79 22.83
CA LEU A 14 -8.09 25.48 21.71
C LEU A 14 -9.55 25.34 22.20
N THR A 15 -10.47 26.00 21.53
CA THR A 15 -11.90 25.75 21.69
C THR A 15 -12.28 24.40 21.10
N ASP A 16 -13.45 23.84 21.47
CA ASP A 16 -13.88 22.56 20.93
C ASP A 16 -14.14 22.61 19.41
N GLU A 17 -14.55 23.76 18.90
CA GLU A 17 -14.69 23.99 17.46
C GLU A 17 -13.32 23.98 16.75
N GLN A 18 -12.34 24.67 17.31
CA GLN A 18 -10.97 24.68 16.77
C GLN A 18 -10.34 23.29 16.77
N LYS A 19 -10.56 22.47 17.81
CA LYS A 19 -10.06 21.09 17.85
C LYS A 19 -10.56 20.25 16.68
N GLN A 20 -11.80 20.46 16.21
CA GLN A 20 -12.34 19.70 15.07
C GLN A 20 -11.56 19.95 13.76
N ASN A 21 -10.91 21.10 13.61
CA ASN A 21 -10.08 21.41 12.45
C ASN A 21 -8.78 20.60 12.39
N PHE A 22 -8.42 19.91 13.46
CA PHE A 22 -7.31 18.96 13.47
C PHE A 22 -7.70 17.56 13.00
N ASN A 23 -8.96 17.31 12.63
CA ASN A 23 -9.33 16.06 11.97
C ASN A 23 -8.68 15.98 10.58
N VAL A 24 -7.98 14.89 10.30
CA VAL A 24 -7.48 14.62 8.95
C VAL A 24 -8.53 13.84 8.19
N VAL A 25 -9.07 14.46 7.14
CA VAL A 25 -10.14 13.90 6.31
C VAL A 25 -9.58 13.59 4.92
N ILE A 26 -9.74 12.34 4.47
CA ILE A 26 -9.38 11.90 3.11
C ILE A 26 -10.63 11.26 2.49
N ASN A 27 -10.99 11.73 1.30
CA ASN A 27 -12.20 11.25 0.58
C ASN A 27 -13.49 11.31 1.42
N GLY A 28 -13.62 12.35 2.26
CA GLY A 28 -14.79 12.56 3.11
C GLY A 28 -14.82 11.67 4.37
N VAL A 29 -13.79 10.88 4.62
CA VAL A 29 -13.67 10.01 5.81
C VAL A 29 -12.60 10.56 6.74
N THR A 30 -12.91 10.68 8.03
CA THR A 30 -11.91 11.03 9.04
C THR A 30 -10.96 9.85 9.25
N VAL A 31 -9.73 9.99 8.77
CA VAL A 31 -8.69 8.95 8.84
C VAL A 31 -7.84 9.08 10.11
N ILE A 32 -7.67 10.30 10.62
CA ILE A 32 -7.03 10.57 11.91
C ILE A 32 -7.93 11.55 12.68
N PRO A 33 -8.50 11.15 13.82
CA PRO A 33 -9.26 12.04 14.67
C PRO A 33 -8.34 13.05 15.36
N TYR A 34 -8.84 14.26 15.61
CA TYR A 34 -8.09 15.37 16.19
C TYR A 34 -7.38 15.03 17.51
N ASN A 35 -7.98 14.18 18.35
CA ASN A 35 -7.36 13.77 19.61
C ASN A 35 -5.98 13.13 19.39
N ASN A 36 -5.86 12.27 18.38
CA ASN A 36 -4.58 11.61 18.07
C ASN A 36 -3.50 12.60 17.66
N ILE A 37 -3.86 13.62 16.91
CA ILE A 37 -2.94 14.69 16.49
C ILE A 37 -2.51 15.54 17.68
N LEU A 38 -3.49 16.02 18.47
CA LEU A 38 -3.21 16.89 19.61
C LEU A 38 -2.43 16.15 20.71
N ASP A 39 -2.75 14.88 20.97
CA ASP A 39 -2.02 14.06 21.94
C ASP A 39 -0.60 13.77 21.45
N TYR A 40 -0.42 13.55 20.16
CA TYR A 40 0.91 13.37 19.56
C TYR A 40 1.76 14.65 19.75
N PHE A 41 1.21 15.84 19.48
CA PHE A 41 1.91 17.11 19.70
C PHE A 41 2.22 17.35 21.19
N LYS A 42 1.27 17.09 22.09
CA LYS A 42 1.49 17.22 23.53
C LYS A 42 2.61 16.32 24.03
N TYR A 43 2.66 15.08 23.54
CA TYR A 43 3.65 14.11 23.98
C TYR A 43 5.03 14.38 23.43
N ASN A 44 5.13 14.66 22.13
CA ASN A 44 6.44 14.75 21.45
C ASN A 44 6.99 16.17 21.38
N TYR A 45 6.12 17.20 21.38
CA TYR A 45 6.50 18.59 21.10
C TYR A 45 6.12 19.58 22.22
N SER A 46 5.88 19.10 23.43
CA SER A 46 5.47 19.94 24.57
C SER A 46 6.44 21.04 24.92
N GLN A 47 7.73 20.86 24.65
CA GLN A 47 8.79 21.82 24.95
C GLN A 47 9.07 22.81 23.79
N TYR A 48 8.47 22.56 22.64
CA TYR A 48 8.67 23.35 21.42
C TYR A 48 7.76 24.58 21.41
N LYS A 49 8.14 25.53 20.56
CA LYS A 49 7.39 26.77 20.34
C LYS A 49 7.02 26.86 18.86
N SER A 50 5.85 27.45 18.55
CA SER A 50 5.47 27.77 17.19
C SER A 50 6.22 28.99 16.67
N VAL A 51 6.67 28.90 15.42
CA VAL A 51 7.30 30.00 14.70
C VAL A 51 6.26 30.92 14.07
N HIS A 52 5.13 30.33 13.64
CA HIS A 52 4.13 31.02 12.84
C HIS A 52 2.88 31.43 13.62
N SER A 53 2.65 30.85 14.80
CA SER A 53 1.40 31.04 15.53
C SER A 53 1.60 31.74 16.86
N LYS A 54 0.87 32.84 17.09
CA LYS A 54 0.90 33.61 18.34
C LYS A 54 -0.25 33.26 19.29
N ASN A 55 -1.28 32.63 18.78
CA ASN A 55 -2.46 32.22 19.53
C ASN A 55 -3.04 30.93 18.92
N SER A 56 -4.02 30.32 19.62
CA SER A 56 -4.63 29.06 19.21
C SER A 56 -5.42 29.15 17.90
N ALA A 57 -5.97 30.33 17.56
CA ALA A 57 -6.67 30.51 16.29
C ALA A 57 -5.66 30.47 15.11
N GLU A 58 -4.58 31.24 15.19
CA GLU A 58 -3.52 31.21 14.18
C GLU A 58 -2.91 29.80 14.04
N PHE A 59 -2.72 29.08 15.14
CA PHE A 59 -2.24 27.70 15.14
C PHE A 59 -3.18 26.76 14.38
N THR A 60 -4.49 26.92 14.63
CA THR A 60 -5.53 26.13 13.93
C THR A 60 -5.52 26.46 12.43
N ASP A 61 -5.47 27.74 12.07
CA ASP A 61 -5.48 28.19 10.68
C ASP A 61 -4.24 27.69 9.94
N HIS A 62 -3.06 27.75 10.60
CA HIS A 62 -1.82 27.28 10.00
C HIS A 62 -1.83 25.77 9.77
N PHE A 63 -2.32 24.98 10.75
CA PHE A 63 -2.46 23.53 10.57
C PHE A 63 -3.47 23.19 9.48
N THR A 64 -4.60 23.90 9.43
CA THR A 64 -5.62 23.71 8.37
C THR A 64 -5.04 24.03 7.00
N TYR A 65 -4.31 25.12 6.88
CA TYR A 65 -3.61 25.47 5.63
C TYR A 65 -2.60 24.41 5.21
N TYR A 66 -1.82 23.91 6.15
CA TYR A 66 -0.88 22.81 5.92
C TYR A 66 -1.60 21.56 5.38
N LEU A 67 -2.72 21.17 5.99
CA LEU A 67 -3.50 20.02 5.53
C LEU A 67 -4.03 20.22 4.09
N LEU A 68 -4.50 21.41 3.75
CA LEU A 68 -4.98 21.75 2.41
C LEU A 68 -3.82 21.75 1.40
N TYR A 69 -2.71 22.35 1.75
CA TYR A 69 -1.53 22.41 0.89
C TYR A 69 -0.95 21.01 0.60
N LYS A 70 -0.91 20.15 1.60
CA LYS A 70 -0.39 18.78 1.51
C LYS A 70 -1.47 17.73 1.18
N ALA A 71 -2.70 18.13 0.87
CA ALA A 71 -3.83 17.21 0.72
C ALA A 71 -3.55 16.07 -0.28
N SER A 72 -3.07 16.39 -1.47
CA SER A 72 -2.73 15.40 -2.51
C SER A 72 -1.60 14.45 -2.11
N GLU A 73 -0.58 14.96 -1.43
CA GLU A 73 0.54 14.15 -0.93
C GLU A 73 0.08 13.23 0.19
N ASN A 74 -0.68 13.74 1.14
CA ASN A 74 -1.25 12.99 2.26
C ASN A 74 -2.17 11.87 1.78
N GLU A 75 -3.02 12.15 0.79
CA GLU A 75 -3.90 11.14 0.19
C GLU A 75 -3.09 10.01 -0.47
N ARG A 76 -2.06 10.33 -1.23
CA ARG A 76 -1.19 9.34 -1.87
C ARG A 76 -0.47 8.46 -0.84
N ILE A 77 0.08 9.07 0.21
CA ILE A 77 0.76 8.34 1.29
C ILE A 77 -0.23 7.44 2.02
N TYR A 78 -1.40 7.98 2.39
CA TYR A 78 -2.43 7.21 3.07
C TYR A 78 -2.89 6.00 2.24
N ASN A 79 -3.17 6.20 0.96
CA ASN A 79 -3.59 5.12 0.06
C ASN A 79 -2.49 4.06 -0.09
N ALA A 80 -1.22 4.48 -0.27
CA ALA A 80 -0.10 3.55 -0.36
C ALA A 80 0.11 2.72 0.92
N LEU A 81 -0.09 3.32 2.10
CA LEU A 81 0.02 2.61 3.37
C LEU A 81 -1.16 1.66 3.65
N ASN A 82 -2.33 1.94 3.05
CA ASN A 82 -3.54 1.13 3.22
C ASN A 82 -3.81 0.20 2.03
N GLU A 83 -2.95 0.21 1.01
CA GLU A 83 -3.06 -0.72 -0.09
C GLU A 83 -2.99 -2.17 0.42
N VAL A 84 -4.00 -2.95 0.06
CA VAL A 84 -4.08 -4.36 0.46
C VAL A 84 -3.14 -5.16 -0.42
N TYR A 85 -1.92 -5.32 0.02
CA TYR A 85 -0.94 -6.18 -0.63
C TYR A 85 -1.21 -7.65 -0.28
N LYS A 86 -1.53 -8.45 -1.28
CA LYS A 86 -1.70 -9.89 -1.10
C LYS A 86 -0.35 -10.59 -1.10
N VAL A 87 0.25 -10.73 0.07
CA VAL A 87 1.59 -11.30 0.26
C VAL A 87 1.73 -12.71 -0.32
N LEU A 88 0.63 -13.47 -0.31
CA LEU A 88 0.62 -14.86 -0.77
C LEU A 88 0.31 -15.02 -2.27
N ASP A 89 -0.27 -13.99 -2.90
CA ASP A 89 -0.68 -13.99 -4.31
C ASP A 89 0.08 -12.91 -5.10
N ASN A 90 1.40 -12.83 -4.91
CA ASN A 90 2.20 -11.79 -5.53
C ASN A 90 2.56 -12.06 -7.01
N TYR A 91 2.15 -13.21 -7.53
CA TYR A 91 2.38 -13.56 -8.92
C TYR A 91 1.09 -14.08 -9.57
N ASN A 92 0.69 -13.40 -10.63
CA ASN A 92 -0.38 -13.85 -11.50
C ASN A 92 0.07 -13.58 -12.95
N ARG A 93 0.45 -14.64 -13.67
CA ARG A 93 0.87 -14.56 -15.05
C ARG A 93 -0.05 -15.41 -15.91
N THR A 94 -0.62 -14.78 -16.93
CA THR A 94 -1.35 -15.50 -17.98
C THR A 94 -0.52 -15.48 -19.24
N GLU A 95 -0.11 -16.64 -19.71
CA GLU A 95 0.56 -16.83 -20.98
C GLU A 95 -0.41 -17.42 -22.00
N THR A 96 -0.54 -16.79 -23.15
CA THR A 96 -1.32 -17.29 -24.26
C THR A 96 -0.36 -17.60 -25.40
N THR A 97 -0.16 -18.87 -25.68
CA THR A 97 0.64 -19.33 -26.83
C THR A 97 -0.31 -19.75 -27.94
N THR A 98 -0.21 -19.10 -29.07
CA THR A 98 -0.97 -19.46 -30.28
C THR A 98 -0.05 -20.16 -31.25
N ASN A 99 -0.28 -21.44 -31.50
CA ASN A 99 0.45 -22.19 -32.55
C ASN A 99 -0.45 -22.29 -33.78
N GLU A 100 0.01 -21.72 -34.88
CA GLU A 100 -0.63 -21.87 -36.19
C GLU A 100 0.15 -22.91 -36.98
N THR A 101 -0.47 -24.05 -37.22
CA THR A 101 0.12 -25.12 -38.07
C THR A 101 -0.45 -25.00 -39.47
N THR A 102 0.34 -24.51 -40.40
CA THR A 102 0.02 -24.55 -41.84
C THR A 102 0.72 -25.77 -42.42
N GLY A 103 0.01 -26.89 -42.50
CA GLY A 103 0.54 -28.09 -43.11
C GLY A 103 -0.38 -29.28 -42.88
N SER A 104 -0.66 -30.05 -43.91
CA SER A 104 -1.43 -31.27 -43.80
C SER A 104 -0.57 -32.39 -43.20
N VAL A 105 -0.74 -32.61 -41.91
CA VAL A 105 -0.22 -33.81 -41.24
C VAL A 105 -1.38 -34.49 -40.57
N LEU A 106 -1.77 -35.66 -41.11
CA LEU A 106 -2.66 -36.61 -40.42
C LEU A 106 -1.85 -37.21 -39.28
N SER A 107 -2.10 -36.72 -38.05
CA SER A 107 -1.63 -37.39 -36.85
C SER A 107 -2.83 -37.73 -36.01
N GLU A 108 -3.23 -38.98 -36.05
CA GLU A 108 -4.17 -39.57 -35.09
C GLU A 108 -3.38 -40.00 -33.86
N SER A 109 -3.17 -39.06 -32.92
CA SER A 109 -2.78 -39.45 -31.55
C SER A 109 -3.12 -38.33 -30.59
N PRO A 110 -3.90 -38.58 -29.55
CA PRO A 110 -4.08 -37.64 -28.48
C PRO A 110 -2.77 -37.57 -27.67
N ALA A 111 -1.99 -36.53 -27.88
CA ALA A 111 -0.84 -36.29 -27.03
C ALA A 111 -1.30 -35.54 -25.78
N VAL A 112 -1.42 -36.24 -24.68
CA VAL A 112 -1.51 -35.60 -23.36
C VAL A 112 -0.07 -35.32 -22.92
N VAL A 113 0.35 -34.07 -23.00
CA VAL A 113 1.65 -33.67 -22.46
C VAL A 113 1.39 -33.19 -21.04
N THR A 114 1.74 -34.02 -20.07
CA THR A 114 1.74 -33.63 -18.65
C THR A 114 3.16 -33.22 -18.31
N ASN A 115 3.39 -31.94 -18.20
CA ASN A 115 4.66 -31.42 -17.73
C ASN A 115 4.63 -31.35 -16.21
N TYR A 116 5.46 -32.15 -15.57
CA TYR A 116 5.73 -32.08 -14.14
C TYR A 116 6.98 -31.23 -13.93
N ALA A 117 6.86 -30.09 -13.29
CA ALA A 117 8.02 -29.38 -12.78
C ALA A 117 8.41 -30.00 -11.43
N THR A 118 9.53 -30.73 -11.41
CA THR A 118 10.12 -31.23 -10.17
C THR A 118 11.07 -30.17 -9.63
N THR A 119 10.67 -29.50 -8.57
CA THR A 119 11.63 -28.80 -7.72
C THR A 119 12.02 -29.73 -6.58
N GLU A 120 13.28 -30.13 -6.56
CA GLU A 120 13.84 -30.88 -5.45
C GLU A 120 13.86 -30.01 -4.19
N ASN A 121 13.34 -30.59 -3.13
CA ASN A 121 13.35 -30.18 -1.71
C ASN A 121 12.12 -29.44 -1.21
N ASN A 122 11.11 -30.12 -0.83
CA ASN A 122 10.49 -30.23 0.50
C ASN A 122 9.04 -30.74 0.45
N ALA A 123 8.62 -31.41 1.51
CA ALA A 123 7.53 -32.32 1.68
C ALA A 123 6.10 -31.76 1.59
N ASP A 124 5.83 -30.77 0.78
CA ASP A 124 4.46 -30.34 0.47
C ASP A 124 4.28 -30.19 -1.04
N PHE A 125 3.93 -31.32 -1.65
CA PHE A 125 3.69 -31.39 -3.08
C PHE A 125 2.24 -31.01 -3.37
N SER A 126 2.01 -29.74 -3.67
CA SER A 126 0.79 -29.30 -4.36
C SER A 126 1.12 -29.10 -5.83
N PRO A 127 0.48 -29.80 -6.75
CA PRO A 127 0.68 -29.55 -8.17
C PRO A 127 0.14 -28.16 -8.51
N THR A 128 1.04 -27.24 -8.79
CA THR A 128 0.74 -25.84 -9.07
C THR A 128 0.39 -25.57 -10.53
N GLU A 129 0.45 -26.59 -11.38
CA GLU A 129 0.13 -26.44 -12.80
C GLU A 129 -0.76 -27.57 -13.29
N LYS A 130 -1.95 -27.21 -13.75
CA LYS A 130 -2.83 -28.11 -14.50
C LYS A 130 -2.94 -27.60 -15.93
N THR A 131 -2.27 -28.27 -16.84
CA THR A 131 -2.42 -28.02 -18.27
C THR A 131 -3.47 -28.98 -18.82
N GLU A 132 -4.65 -28.49 -19.12
CA GLU A 132 -5.65 -29.24 -19.85
C GLU A 132 -5.49 -28.96 -21.35
N SER A 133 -4.99 -29.95 -22.08
CA SER A 133 -4.96 -29.95 -23.52
C SER A 133 -6.19 -30.70 -24.01
N ASN A 134 -7.19 -30.01 -24.50
CA ASN A 134 -8.28 -30.61 -25.25
C ASN A 134 -7.80 -30.97 -26.64
N GLY A 135 -7.53 -32.26 -26.88
CA GLY A 135 -7.25 -32.80 -28.18
C GLY A 135 -8.48 -32.71 -29.10
N GLY A 136 -8.56 -31.63 -29.85
CA GLY A 136 -9.55 -31.48 -30.90
C GLY A 136 -9.09 -32.18 -32.17
N LYS A 137 -9.97 -32.95 -32.83
CA LYS A 137 -9.74 -33.42 -34.19
C LYS A 137 -9.56 -32.25 -35.12
N THR A 138 -8.35 -32.05 -35.63
CA THR A 138 -8.03 -31.01 -36.59
C THR A 138 -8.27 -31.45 -38.00
N SER A 139 -9.24 -30.85 -38.66
CA SER A 139 -9.33 -30.82 -40.10
C SER A 139 -8.55 -29.57 -40.60
N ASN A 140 -7.44 -29.78 -41.23
CA ASN A 140 -6.68 -28.99 -42.22
C ASN A 140 -6.45 -27.45 -42.07
N SER A 141 -6.77 -26.80 -40.93
CA SER A 141 -6.28 -25.50 -40.57
C SER A 141 -6.57 -25.28 -39.09
N GLY A 142 -5.77 -25.87 -38.25
CA GLY A 142 -5.97 -25.80 -36.81
C GLY A 142 -5.17 -24.67 -36.19
N LYS A 143 -5.86 -23.71 -35.59
CA LYS A 143 -5.27 -22.75 -34.67
C LYS A 143 -5.46 -23.31 -33.26
N THR A 144 -4.37 -23.73 -32.62
CA THR A 144 -4.41 -24.17 -31.25
C THR A 144 -3.98 -23.01 -30.35
N THR A 145 -4.87 -22.55 -29.50
CA THR A 145 -4.57 -21.54 -28.49
C THR A 145 -4.45 -22.24 -27.14
N ILE A 146 -3.28 -22.19 -26.55
CA ILE A 146 -3.02 -22.70 -25.21
C ILE A 146 -2.93 -21.48 -24.27
N THR A 147 -3.83 -21.40 -23.32
CA THR A 147 -3.80 -20.40 -22.27
C THR A 147 -3.35 -21.06 -20.98
N SER A 148 -2.19 -20.69 -20.48
CA SER A 148 -1.67 -21.12 -19.18
C SER A 148 -1.77 -19.97 -18.18
N THR A 149 -2.40 -20.20 -17.05
CA THR A 149 -2.46 -19.25 -15.95
C THR A 149 -1.66 -19.81 -14.79
N VAL A 150 -0.61 -19.08 -14.41
CA VAL A 150 0.23 -19.43 -13.25
C VAL A 150 0.00 -18.38 -12.18
N SER A 151 -0.49 -18.82 -11.02
CA SER A 151 -0.64 -17.97 -9.85
C SER A 151 0.08 -18.57 -8.65
N GLY A 152 0.71 -17.72 -7.84
CA GLY A 152 1.41 -18.19 -6.66
C GLY A 152 2.49 -17.23 -6.18
N ASN A 153 3.37 -17.71 -5.33
CA ASN A 153 4.52 -16.96 -4.84
C ASN A 153 5.78 -17.42 -5.61
N ILE A 154 6.24 -16.59 -6.55
CA ILE A 154 7.54 -16.77 -7.20
C ILE A 154 8.50 -15.77 -6.58
N GLY A 155 9.07 -16.07 -5.43
CA GLY A 155 10.02 -15.22 -4.77
C GLY A 155 11.18 -15.99 -4.13
N VAL A 156 12.31 -15.33 -4.09
CA VAL A 156 13.50 -15.78 -3.33
C VAL A 156 13.23 -15.70 -1.82
N THR A 157 12.18 -14.97 -1.42
CA THR A 157 11.80 -14.74 -0.03
C THR A 157 10.63 -15.65 0.38
N THR A 158 10.72 -16.24 1.55
CA THR A 158 9.61 -17.01 2.12
C THR A 158 8.40 -16.10 2.41
N SER A 159 7.18 -16.66 2.38
CA SER A 159 5.95 -15.93 2.73
C SER A 159 6.04 -15.28 4.12
N GLN A 160 6.75 -15.90 5.06
CA GLN A 160 6.98 -15.34 6.39
C GLN A 160 7.87 -14.09 6.37
N GLN A 161 8.94 -14.10 5.56
CA GLN A 161 9.83 -12.93 5.42
C GLN A 161 9.09 -11.77 4.75
N MET A 162 8.24 -12.04 3.76
CA MET A 162 7.43 -11.02 3.12
C MET A 162 6.41 -10.43 4.09
N LEU A 163 5.74 -11.27 4.87
CA LEU A 163 4.80 -10.83 5.90
C LEU A 163 5.50 -9.99 6.97
N GLN A 164 6.67 -10.43 7.44
CA GLN A 164 7.47 -9.68 8.42
C GLN A 164 7.89 -8.31 7.86
N SER A 165 8.34 -8.26 6.61
CA SER A 165 8.72 -7.01 5.95
C SER A 165 7.54 -6.04 5.83
N GLU A 166 6.34 -6.56 5.55
CA GLU A 166 5.12 -5.76 5.48
C GLU A 166 4.72 -5.20 6.86
N ILE A 167 4.79 -6.04 7.90
CA ILE A 167 4.54 -5.62 9.28
C ILE A 167 5.54 -4.54 9.69
N ASP A 168 6.83 -4.73 9.42
CA ASP A 168 7.88 -3.77 9.76
C ASP A 168 7.68 -2.44 9.01
N LEU A 169 7.27 -2.49 7.74
CA LEU A 169 6.97 -1.30 6.94
C LEU A 169 5.83 -0.50 7.56
N ARG A 170 4.73 -1.16 7.94
CA ARG A 170 3.56 -0.51 8.56
C ARG A 170 3.84 0.03 9.95
N LEU A 171 4.63 -0.67 10.74
CA LEU A 171 5.05 -0.21 12.07
C LEU A 171 5.96 1.02 12.00
N ARG A 172 6.85 1.10 11.00
CA ARG A 172 7.75 2.25 10.81
C ARG A 172 7.03 3.47 10.25
N ASN A 173 6.07 3.25 9.36
CA ASN A 173 5.38 4.29 8.61
C ASN A 173 3.97 4.52 9.16
N ASN A 174 3.88 5.00 10.41
CA ASN A 174 2.61 5.46 10.95
C ASN A 174 2.24 6.81 10.30
N PHE A 175 1.12 6.84 9.58
CA PHE A 175 0.66 8.02 8.85
C PHE A 175 0.48 9.25 9.76
N CYS A 176 -0.10 9.06 10.96
CA CYS A 176 -0.26 10.14 11.93
C CYS A 176 1.10 10.73 12.33
N LYS A 177 2.09 9.86 12.63
CA LYS A 177 3.45 10.29 12.96
C LYS A 177 4.08 11.08 11.82
N MET A 178 4.04 10.56 10.60
CA MET A 178 4.64 11.21 9.42
C MET A 178 4.06 12.59 9.18
N LEU A 179 2.74 12.72 9.27
CA LEU A 179 2.03 13.99 9.09
C LEU A 179 2.39 14.99 10.19
N CYS A 180 2.35 14.58 11.46
CA CYS A 180 2.66 15.46 12.60
C CYS A 180 4.13 15.90 12.59
N ASP A 181 5.06 15.00 12.30
CA ASP A 181 6.49 15.32 12.23
C ASP A 181 6.79 16.29 11.06
N SER A 182 6.14 16.10 9.90
CA SER A 182 6.28 17.01 8.76
C SER A 182 5.76 18.40 9.07
N PHE A 183 4.61 18.52 9.72
CA PHE A 183 4.11 19.82 10.18
C PHE A 183 5.03 20.46 11.22
N ALA A 184 5.50 19.65 12.18
CA ALA A 184 6.40 20.13 13.23
C ALA A 184 7.74 20.66 12.67
N MET A 185 8.26 20.08 11.60
CA MET A 185 9.47 20.58 10.92
C MET A 185 9.26 21.95 10.28
N GLU A 186 8.03 22.27 9.86
CA GLU A 186 7.71 23.56 9.26
C GLU A 186 7.43 24.65 10.32
N ASP A 187 6.80 24.31 11.44
CA ASP A 187 6.26 25.28 12.41
C ASP A 187 6.99 25.30 13.76
N PHE A 188 7.65 24.23 14.20
CA PHE A 188 8.14 24.12 15.57
C PHE A 188 9.64 24.36 15.68
N ILE A 189 10.02 25.11 16.74
CA ILE A 189 11.42 25.30 17.18
C ILE A 189 11.57 24.98 18.67
N ILE A 190 12.79 24.65 19.08
CA ILE A 190 13.15 24.40 20.48
C ILE A 190 13.26 25.74 21.24
#